data_2f1a59bf86f174c4f40e60fe4bb8e6ca
#
_entry.id   2f1a59bf86f174c4f40e60fe4bb8e6ca
#
_cell.length_a   1.000
_cell.length_b   1.000
_cell.length_c   1.000
_cell.angle_alpha   90.00
_cell.angle_beta   90.00
_cell.angle_gamma   90.00
#
_symmetry.space_group_name_H-M   'P 1'
#
loop_
_entity.id
_entity.type
_entity.pdbx_description
1 polymer ?
#
loop_
_entity_poly.entity_id
_entity_poly.type
_entity_poly.pdbx_seq_one_letter_code
_entity_poly.pdbx_strand_id
1 'polypeptide(L)'
;HLPAHLRVTRDFETVPERERPPLVPGFEDAEKARYVLKNLARDWSEEGREEREKSHDVLVRHLRDVVFKEQLSEIDLMCERMNPEDIARPRVLVPGAGLGRLVYEFAKAGFETEGNEFSYYMLFGSSFLLNCCSEKRPFEIVPYWHSPLNHLSQKDQYRSIVVPDESPCDHMDAFKPGSSMAMCAGDFCEVYGSPEYESHFDAVACCFFLDTAKNIFDYLETIRFCLKKGGTLTSIGPLLWHWVEHSDNNFGRRLGTSENYDVNDVNDDEQEEDLSVEVSLEDLVAFCRALGFRLDQKSHPLSCPYATDRLSMHRTVYDCAF
;
A
#
# COMPACT_ATOMS: atom_id res chain seq x y z
N HIS A 1 -5.81 -8.18 23.88
CA HIS A 1 -4.42 -8.65 23.95
C HIS A 1 -3.86 -8.63 22.54
N LEU A 2 -3.01 -7.63 22.22
CA LEU A 2 -2.27 -7.61 20.96
C LEU A 2 -1.30 -8.80 20.94
N PRO A 3 -1.14 -9.48 19.79
CA PRO A 3 -0.13 -10.51 19.61
C PRO A 3 1.27 -10.00 19.97
N ALA A 4 2.14 -10.88 20.44
CA ALA A 4 3.45 -10.50 21.00
C ALA A 4 4.37 -9.74 20.00
N HIS A 5 4.21 -9.97 18.70
CA HIS A 5 4.95 -9.29 17.63
C HIS A 5 4.46 -7.87 17.30
N LEU A 6 3.31 -7.45 17.84
CA LEU A 6 2.80 -6.07 17.73
C LEU A 6 3.05 -5.23 19.01
N ARG A 7 3.81 -5.76 19.97
CA ARG A 7 4.20 -4.99 21.15
C ARG A 7 5.36 -4.07 20.78
N VAL A 8 5.05 -2.83 20.42
CA VAL A 8 6.04 -1.75 20.39
C VAL A 8 6.38 -1.40 21.85
N THR A 9 7.40 -2.02 22.40
CA THR A 9 8.01 -1.59 23.64
C THR A 9 8.96 -0.42 23.34
N ARG A 10 8.42 0.78 23.24
CA ARG A 10 9.21 1.97 23.49
C ARG A 10 9.13 2.23 24.99
N ASP A 11 10.29 2.30 25.64
CA ASP A 11 10.44 2.77 27.00
C ASP A 11 10.03 4.25 27.10
N PHE A 12 8.74 4.51 27.17
CA PHE A 12 8.20 5.84 27.47
C PHE A 12 8.42 6.26 28.93
N GLU A 13 9.03 5.41 29.75
CA GLU A 13 9.21 5.63 31.19
C GLU A 13 10.34 6.60 31.56
N THR A 14 11.18 7.04 30.62
CA THR A 14 12.39 7.83 30.95
C THR A 14 12.22 9.34 30.96
N VAL A 15 11.07 9.89 30.50
CA VAL A 15 10.84 11.35 30.52
C VAL A 15 9.69 11.67 31.47
N PRO A 16 9.92 12.46 32.54
CA PRO A 16 8.86 12.90 33.45
C PRO A 16 7.73 13.58 32.66
N GLU A 17 6.48 13.28 33.02
CA GLU A 17 5.27 13.76 32.33
C GLU A 17 5.21 15.30 32.23
N ARG A 18 5.85 16.02 33.17
CA ARG A 18 5.96 17.49 33.21
C ARG A 18 6.94 18.07 32.20
N GLU A 19 7.84 17.26 31.63
CA GLU A 19 8.86 17.70 30.68
C GLU A 19 8.52 17.30 29.23
N ARG A 20 7.41 16.60 29.03
CA ARG A 20 6.94 16.27 27.68
C ARG A 20 6.35 17.53 27.06
N PRO A 21 6.86 18.02 25.92
CA PRO A 21 6.20 19.10 25.23
C PRO A 21 4.77 18.66 24.88
N PRO A 22 3.77 19.57 24.94
CA PRO A 22 2.44 19.24 24.49
C PRO A 22 2.52 18.71 23.06
N LEU A 23 2.00 17.49 22.84
CA LEU A 23 1.86 16.91 21.50
C LEU A 23 0.81 17.73 20.75
N VAL A 24 1.23 18.85 20.17
CA VAL A 24 0.41 19.57 19.22
C VAL A 24 0.69 18.95 17.85
N PRO A 25 -0.31 18.29 17.22
CA PRO A 25 -0.14 17.72 15.90
C PRO A 25 0.32 18.81 14.92
N GLY A 26 1.38 18.54 14.18
CA GLY A 26 1.84 19.40 13.11
C GLY A 26 0.89 19.39 11.90
N PHE A 27 1.11 20.30 10.97
CA PHE A 27 0.37 20.31 9.69
C PHE A 27 0.51 18.98 8.95
N GLU A 28 1.70 18.40 8.95
CA GLU A 28 1.97 17.10 8.31
C GLU A 28 1.18 15.95 8.94
N ASP A 29 1.02 15.94 10.27
CA ASP A 29 0.23 14.92 10.94
C ASP A 29 -1.26 15.01 10.56
N ALA A 30 -1.75 16.24 10.41
CA ALA A 30 -3.12 16.49 9.95
C ALA A 30 -3.33 16.02 8.51
N GLU A 31 -2.36 16.25 7.61
CA GLU A 31 -2.42 15.76 6.23
C GLU A 31 -2.38 14.21 6.18
N LYS A 32 -1.51 13.57 6.96
CA LYS A 32 -1.46 12.11 7.07
C LYS A 32 -2.80 11.54 7.57
N ALA A 33 -3.41 12.17 8.58
CA ALA A 33 -4.73 11.74 9.06
C ALA A 33 -5.84 11.90 8.00
N ARG A 34 -5.83 13.02 7.24
CA ARG A 34 -6.75 13.23 6.10
C ARG A 34 -6.56 12.17 5.02
N TYR A 35 -5.32 11.81 4.75
CA TYR A 35 -4.98 10.78 3.77
C TYR A 35 -5.53 9.42 4.20
N VAL A 36 -5.42 9.06 5.48
CA VAL A 36 -6.06 7.84 6.02
C VAL A 36 -7.57 7.86 5.81
N LEU A 37 -8.25 8.98 6.09
CA LEU A 37 -9.70 9.08 5.89
C LEU A 37 -10.12 8.89 4.42
N LYS A 38 -9.35 9.43 3.47
CA LYS A 38 -9.60 9.21 2.04
C LYS A 38 -9.38 7.75 1.63
N ASN A 39 -8.33 7.12 2.17
CA ASN A 39 -8.07 5.70 1.91
C ASN A 39 -9.10 4.79 2.60
N LEU A 40 -9.65 5.16 3.75
CA LEU A 40 -10.79 4.45 4.34
C LEU A 40 -12.01 4.46 3.39
N ALA A 41 -12.33 5.62 2.81
CA ALA A 41 -13.40 5.72 1.83
C ALA A 41 -13.13 4.89 0.56
N ARG A 42 -11.89 4.89 0.06
CA ARG A 42 -11.47 4.12 -1.11
C ARG A 42 -11.51 2.61 -0.85
N ASP A 43 -10.87 2.17 0.23
CA ASP A 43 -10.56 0.75 0.42
C ASP A 43 -11.67 0.01 1.15
N TRP A 44 -12.42 0.69 2.03
CA TRP A 44 -13.34 0.05 2.96
C TRP A 44 -14.76 0.65 2.95
N SER A 45 -15.17 1.26 1.83
CA SER A 45 -16.54 1.70 1.65
C SER A 45 -17.12 1.30 0.28
N GLU A 46 -18.44 1.32 0.19
CA GLU A 46 -19.13 1.11 -1.08
C GLU A 46 -18.80 2.20 -2.11
N GLU A 47 -18.48 3.44 -1.66
CA GLU A 47 -18.09 4.51 -2.57
C GLU A 47 -16.78 4.22 -3.30
N GLY A 48 -15.84 3.50 -2.68
CA GLY A 48 -14.56 3.14 -3.27
C GLY A 48 -14.61 1.93 -4.20
N ARG A 49 -15.76 1.26 -4.34
CA ARG A 49 -15.89 0.03 -5.15
C ARG A 49 -15.38 0.21 -6.58
N GLU A 50 -15.75 1.30 -7.26
CA GLU A 50 -15.31 1.55 -8.63
C GLU A 50 -13.78 1.61 -8.78
N GLU A 51 -13.09 2.20 -7.81
CA GLU A 51 -11.63 2.25 -7.80
C GLU A 51 -11.03 0.86 -7.60
N ARG A 52 -11.57 0.09 -6.65
CA ARG A 52 -11.10 -1.26 -6.37
C ARG A 52 -11.33 -2.22 -7.54
N GLU A 53 -12.46 -2.12 -8.23
CA GLU A 53 -12.76 -2.92 -9.43
C GLU A 53 -11.73 -2.70 -10.56
N LYS A 54 -11.19 -1.49 -10.66
CA LYS A 54 -10.19 -1.11 -11.68
C LYS A 54 -8.75 -1.32 -11.24
N SER A 55 -8.50 -1.61 -9.98
CA SER A 55 -7.16 -1.82 -9.42
C SER A 55 -7.05 -3.17 -8.70
N HIS A 56 -7.56 -3.28 -7.48
CA HIS A 56 -7.46 -4.48 -6.66
C HIS A 56 -8.00 -5.73 -7.35
N ASP A 57 -9.21 -5.64 -7.90
CA ASP A 57 -9.87 -6.78 -8.55
C ASP A 57 -9.13 -7.25 -9.82
N VAL A 58 -8.45 -6.34 -10.51
CA VAL A 58 -7.62 -6.69 -11.67
C VAL A 58 -6.49 -7.59 -11.23
N LEU A 59 -5.75 -7.21 -10.17
CA LEU A 59 -4.63 -7.98 -9.62
C LEU A 59 -5.09 -9.34 -9.08
N VAL A 60 -6.17 -9.33 -8.27
CA VAL A 60 -6.71 -10.56 -7.66
C VAL A 60 -7.18 -11.54 -8.72
N ARG A 61 -7.97 -11.08 -9.72
CA ARG A 61 -8.43 -11.92 -10.81
C ARG A 61 -7.28 -12.46 -11.66
N HIS A 62 -6.26 -11.62 -11.92
CA HIS A 62 -5.11 -12.08 -12.70
C HIS A 62 -4.38 -13.23 -11.99
N LEU A 63 -4.02 -13.06 -10.72
CA LEU A 63 -3.33 -14.12 -9.99
C LEU A 63 -4.21 -15.36 -9.79
N ARG A 64 -5.48 -15.19 -9.41
CA ARG A 64 -6.40 -16.31 -9.14
C ARG A 64 -6.79 -17.07 -10.40
N ASP A 65 -7.18 -16.38 -11.48
CA ASP A 65 -7.87 -16.98 -12.63
C ASP A 65 -6.93 -17.27 -13.80
N VAL A 66 -5.72 -16.68 -13.80
CA VAL A 66 -4.75 -16.86 -14.87
C VAL A 66 -3.50 -17.56 -14.35
N VAL A 67 -2.80 -16.98 -13.36
CA VAL A 67 -1.49 -17.48 -12.92
C VAL A 67 -1.63 -18.77 -12.09
N PHE A 68 -2.47 -18.76 -11.05
CA PHE A 68 -2.60 -19.86 -10.09
C PHE A 68 -3.90 -20.67 -10.23
N LYS A 69 -4.60 -20.54 -11.33
CA LYS A 69 -5.91 -21.16 -11.54
C LYS A 69 -5.92 -22.67 -11.30
N GLU A 70 -5.01 -23.37 -11.95
CA GLU A 70 -4.92 -24.83 -11.85
C GLU A 70 -4.50 -25.25 -10.44
N GLN A 71 -3.44 -24.62 -9.90
CA GLN A 71 -2.92 -24.92 -8.57
C GLN A 71 -3.99 -24.68 -7.48
N LEU A 72 -4.71 -23.57 -7.51
CA LEU A 72 -5.77 -23.27 -6.53
C LEU A 72 -6.92 -24.25 -6.65
N SER A 73 -7.29 -24.68 -7.86
CA SER A 73 -8.33 -25.69 -8.08
C SER A 73 -7.92 -27.06 -7.52
N GLU A 74 -6.68 -27.45 -7.71
CA GLU A 74 -6.13 -28.70 -7.13
C GLU A 74 -6.12 -28.65 -5.60
N ILE A 75 -5.67 -27.51 -5.01
CA ILE A 75 -5.66 -27.29 -3.57
C ILE A 75 -7.08 -27.38 -2.99
N ASP A 76 -8.05 -26.72 -3.62
CA ASP A 76 -9.44 -26.75 -3.16
C ASP A 76 -10.02 -28.18 -3.15
N LEU A 77 -9.66 -29.01 -4.13
CA LEU A 77 -10.02 -30.45 -4.14
C LEU A 77 -9.28 -31.24 -3.05
N MET A 78 -8.04 -30.88 -2.72
CA MET A 78 -7.28 -31.52 -1.62
C MET A 78 -7.89 -31.19 -0.26
N CYS A 79 -8.37 -29.95 -0.05
CA CYS A 79 -9.02 -29.53 1.19
C CYS A 79 -10.26 -30.36 1.56
N GLU A 80 -10.91 -31.02 0.59
CA GLU A 80 -12.03 -31.94 0.85
C GLU A 80 -11.59 -33.27 1.44
N ARG A 81 -10.30 -33.63 1.34
CA ARG A 81 -9.76 -34.97 1.66
C ARG A 81 -8.67 -34.99 2.70
N MET A 82 -8.03 -33.88 2.95
CA MET A 82 -6.88 -33.73 3.85
C MET A 82 -7.18 -32.68 4.93
N ASN A 83 -6.38 -32.66 6.00
CA ASN A 83 -6.47 -31.59 6.98
C ASN A 83 -6.00 -30.27 6.33
N PRO A 84 -6.80 -29.19 6.39
CA PRO A 84 -6.43 -27.89 5.81
C PRO A 84 -5.09 -27.31 6.29
N GLU A 85 -4.68 -27.65 7.52
CA GLU A 85 -3.40 -27.21 8.09
C GLU A 85 -2.17 -27.82 7.41
N ASP A 86 -2.35 -28.96 6.70
CA ASP A 86 -1.28 -29.64 5.99
C ASP A 86 -1.14 -29.19 4.53
N ILE A 87 -1.97 -28.24 4.09
CA ILE A 87 -2.03 -27.79 2.68
C ILE A 87 -1.44 -26.39 2.56
N ALA A 88 -0.29 -26.31 1.88
CA ALA A 88 0.33 -25.02 1.57
C ALA A 88 -0.40 -24.33 0.40
N ARG A 89 -0.75 -23.08 0.58
CA ARG A 89 -1.29 -22.20 -0.48
C ARG A 89 -0.20 -21.31 -1.08
N PRO A 90 -0.38 -20.83 -2.33
CA PRO A 90 0.56 -19.87 -2.90
C PRO A 90 0.65 -18.62 -2.03
N ARG A 91 1.88 -18.18 -1.78
CA ARG A 91 2.19 -16.99 -0.97
C ARG A 91 2.25 -15.75 -1.82
N VAL A 92 1.49 -14.73 -1.44
CA VAL A 92 1.45 -13.43 -2.12
C VAL A 92 1.90 -12.33 -1.19
N LEU A 93 2.91 -11.56 -1.62
CA LEU A 93 3.34 -10.34 -0.95
C LEU A 93 2.66 -9.13 -1.60
N VAL A 94 2.12 -8.24 -0.76
CA VAL A 94 1.51 -6.96 -1.17
C VAL A 94 2.31 -5.82 -0.53
N PRO A 95 3.33 -5.27 -1.18
CA PRO A 95 4.05 -4.13 -0.67
C PRO A 95 3.21 -2.84 -0.81
N GLY A 96 3.37 -1.91 0.14
CA GLY A 96 2.54 -0.70 0.21
C GLY A 96 1.07 -1.00 0.47
N ALA A 97 0.79 -1.95 1.36
CA ALA A 97 -0.55 -2.51 1.58
C ALA A 97 -1.58 -1.51 2.14
N GLY A 98 -1.15 -0.33 2.59
CA GLY A 98 -2.03 0.71 3.11
C GLY A 98 -2.93 0.22 4.24
N LEU A 99 -4.24 0.27 4.02
CA LEU A 99 -5.24 -0.18 5.00
C LEU A 99 -5.55 -1.69 4.92
N GLY A 100 -4.78 -2.46 4.13
CA GLY A 100 -4.87 -3.92 4.09
C GLY A 100 -6.01 -4.50 3.25
N ARG A 101 -6.75 -3.70 2.47
CA ARG A 101 -7.87 -4.23 1.67
C ARG A 101 -7.42 -5.23 0.63
N LEU A 102 -6.38 -4.95 -0.14
CA LEU A 102 -5.89 -5.86 -1.17
C LEU A 102 -5.37 -7.18 -0.56
N VAL A 103 -4.72 -7.11 0.60
CA VAL A 103 -4.28 -8.29 1.38
C VAL A 103 -5.47 -9.17 1.73
N TYR A 104 -6.55 -8.56 2.23
CA TYR A 104 -7.79 -9.24 2.56
C TYR A 104 -8.45 -9.89 1.33
N GLU A 105 -8.52 -9.20 0.19
CA GLU A 105 -9.10 -9.76 -1.03
C GLU A 105 -8.29 -10.95 -1.58
N PHE A 106 -6.97 -10.94 -1.49
CA PHE A 106 -6.16 -12.11 -1.84
C PHE A 106 -6.39 -13.27 -0.88
N ALA A 107 -6.48 -13.03 0.44
CA ALA A 107 -6.79 -14.09 1.41
C ALA A 107 -8.17 -14.72 1.14
N LYS A 108 -9.19 -13.92 0.84
CA LYS A 108 -10.51 -14.41 0.40
C LYS A 108 -10.43 -15.24 -0.88
N ALA A 109 -9.55 -14.85 -1.81
CA ALA A 109 -9.35 -15.58 -3.05
C ALA A 109 -8.64 -16.92 -2.87
N GLY A 110 -8.10 -17.21 -1.68
CA GLY A 110 -7.50 -18.48 -1.33
C GLY A 110 -5.97 -18.49 -1.29
N PHE A 111 -5.33 -17.37 -1.09
CA PHE A 111 -3.88 -17.23 -0.95
C PHE A 111 -3.46 -17.15 0.53
N GLU A 112 -2.22 -17.49 0.82
CA GLU A 112 -1.50 -17.06 2.01
C GLU A 112 -0.89 -15.69 1.70
N THR A 113 -1.34 -14.63 2.38
CA THR A 113 -1.04 -13.25 1.96
C THR A 113 -0.36 -12.47 3.07
N GLU A 114 0.69 -11.75 2.70
CA GLU A 114 1.38 -10.82 3.59
C GLU A 114 1.38 -9.41 2.97
N GLY A 115 0.94 -8.42 3.75
CA GLY A 115 1.00 -7.01 3.39
C GLY A 115 2.15 -6.32 4.12
N ASN A 116 2.89 -5.48 3.42
CA ASN A 116 3.91 -4.62 4.02
C ASN A 116 3.47 -3.15 3.97
N GLU A 117 3.66 -2.43 5.05
CA GLU A 117 3.34 -1.01 5.12
C GLU A 117 4.35 -0.28 6.02
N PHE A 118 4.82 0.87 5.54
CA PHE A 118 5.79 1.71 6.26
C PHE A 118 5.11 2.75 7.16
N SER A 119 3.97 3.29 6.72
CA SER A 119 3.29 4.39 7.40
C SER A 119 2.58 3.92 8.67
N TYR A 120 3.01 4.40 9.83
CA TYR A 120 2.31 4.12 11.09
C TYR A 120 0.85 4.56 11.09
N TYR A 121 0.50 5.64 10.40
CA TYR A 121 -0.88 6.11 10.29
C TYR A 121 -1.75 5.10 9.55
N MET A 122 -1.23 4.52 8.46
CA MET A 122 -1.90 3.45 7.74
C MET A 122 -1.97 2.16 8.57
N LEU A 123 -0.88 1.79 9.24
CA LEU A 123 -0.84 0.60 10.10
C LEU A 123 -1.84 0.66 11.25
N PHE A 124 -2.00 1.82 11.90
CA PHE A 124 -3.03 1.99 12.93
C PHE A 124 -4.45 1.88 12.35
N GLY A 125 -4.71 2.51 11.22
CA GLY A 125 -5.99 2.40 10.51
C GLY A 125 -6.28 0.96 10.08
N SER A 126 -5.29 0.28 9.52
CA SER A 126 -5.36 -1.13 9.12
C SER A 126 -5.64 -2.03 10.33
N SER A 127 -4.88 -1.88 11.41
CA SER A 127 -5.07 -2.67 12.64
C SER A 127 -6.46 -2.49 13.23
N PHE A 128 -6.99 -1.27 13.22
CA PHE A 128 -8.35 -1.00 13.69
C PHE A 128 -9.39 -1.69 12.81
N LEU A 129 -9.28 -1.57 11.49
CA LEU A 129 -10.22 -2.20 10.55
C LEU A 129 -10.18 -3.72 10.60
N LEU A 130 -8.98 -4.29 10.58
CA LEU A 130 -8.79 -5.73 10.49
C LEU A 130 -9.09 -6.47 11.79
N ASN A 131 -9.05 -5.79 12.95
CA ASN A 131 -9.17 -6.46 14.25
C ASN A 131 -10.29 -5.93 15.15
N CYS A 132 -10.84 -4.75 14.88
CA CYS A 132 -11.78 -4.09 15.82
C CYS A 132 -13.12 -3.73 15.20
N CYS A 133 -13.23 -3.73 13.87
CA CYS A 133 -14.46 -3.37 13.18
C CYS A 133 -15.36 -4.58 12.99
N SER A 134 -16.67 -4.34 13.01
CA SER A 134 -17.71 -5.33 12.75
C SER A 134 -18.81 -4.70 11.90
N GLU A 135 -19.41 -5.45 10.99
CA GLU A 135 -20.56 -5.02 10.19
C GLU A 135 -21.76 -4.64 11.07
N LYS A 136 -21.84 -5.20 12.27
CA LYS A 136 -22.90 -4.85 13.23
C LYS A 136 -22.70 -3.48 13.87
N ARG A 137 -21.50 -2.90 13.75
CA ARG A 137 -21.12 -1.60 14.31
C ARG A 137 -20.27 -0.83 13.30
N PRO A 138 -20.82 -0.52 12.11
CA PRO A 138 -20.13 0.35 11.19
C PRO A 138 -20.01 1.74 11.80
N PHE A 139 -19.04 2.48 11.35
CA PHE A 139 -18.88 3.89 11.72
C PHE A 139 -18.95 4.77 10.48
N GLU A 140 -19.20 6.05 10.70
CA GLU A 140 -19.28 7.03 9.62
C GLU A 140 -18.05 7.93 9.66
N ILE A 141 -17.50 8.22 8.48
CA ILE A 141 -16.44 9.18 8.29
C ILE A 141 -16.90 10.29 7.35
N VAL A 142 -16.28 11.47 7.47
CA VAL A 142 -16.50 12.60 6.57
C VAL A 142 -15.15 12.98 5.95
N PRO A 143 -14.67 12.23 4.94
CA PRO A 143 -13.29 12.32 4.47
C PRO A 143 -12.95 13.62 3.74
N TYR A 144 -13.95 14.34 3.22
CA TYR A 144 -13.75 15.53 2.38
C TYR A 144 -14.06 16.86 3.08
N TRP A 145 -14.39 16.82 4.38
CA TRP A 145 -14.84 17.99 5.16
C TRP A 145 -13.88 19.18 5.12
N HIS A 146 -12.60 18.92 4.95
CA HIS A 146 -11.51 19.87 5.10
C HIS A 146 -11.35 20.84 3.91
N SER A 147 -11.97 20.56 2.77
CA SER A 147 -11.82 21.38 1.57
C SER A 147 -13.14 21.53 0.80
N PRO A 148 -13.60 22.76 0.56
CA PRO A 148 -14.76 23.04 -0.30
C PRO A 148 -14.40 22.97 -1.80
N LEU A 149 -13.11 22.76 -2.15
CA LEU A 149 -12.64 22.82 -3.53
C LEU A 149 -13.35 21.77 -4.39
N ASN A 150 -13.84 22.21 -5.54
CA ASN A 150 -14.48 21.38 -6.56
C ASN A 150 -15.77 20.67 -6.12
N HIS A 151 -16.38 21.01 -4.96
CA HIS A 151 -17.69 20.55 -4.59
C HIS A 151 -18.81 21.46 -5.12
N LEU A 152 -19.86 20.87 -5.63
CA LEU A 152 -21.05 21.61 -6.10
C LEU A 152 -21.92 22.09 -4.92
N SER A 153 -21.90 21.38 -3.81
CA SER A 153 -22.68 21.71 -2.62
C SER A 153 -21.94 21.37 -1.34
N GLN A 154 -22.27 22.09 -0.25
CA GLN A 154 -21.80 21.74 1.09
C GLN A 154 -22.27 20.36 1.52
N LYS A 155 -23.44 19.91 1.06
CA LYS A 155 -23.97 18.58 1.34
C LYS A 155 -23.03 17.50 0.81
N ASP A 156 -22.45 17.70 -0.37
CA ASP A 156 -21.51 16.73 -0.97
C ASP A 156 -20.18 16.72 -0.21
N GLN A 157 -19.69 17.90 0.21
CA GLN A 157 -18.47 18.04 1.02
C GLN A 157 -18.61 17.37 2.39
N TYR A 158 -19.73 17.57 3.08
CA TYR A 158 -19.95 17.09 4.45
C TYR A 158 -20.70 15.77 4.51
N ARG A 159 -20.84 15.06 3.38
CA ARG A 159 -21.49 13.74 3.41
C ARG A 159 -20.71 12.75 4.24
N SER A 160 -21.42 11.95 4.99
CA SER A 160 -20.84 10.80 5.67
C SER A 160 -20.74 9.60 4.74
N ILE A 161 -19.72 8.79 4.98
CA ILE A 161 -19.46 7.53 4.30
C ILE A 161 -19.37 6.44 5.35
N VAL A 162 -20.12 5.37 5.15
CA VAL A 162 -20.13 4.22 6.06
C VAL A 162 -18.91 3.33 5.80
N VAL A 163 -18.24 2.92 6.88
CA VAL A 163 -17.03 2.08 6.88
C VAL A 163 -17.16 1.06 8.03
N PRO A 164 -16.75 -0.17 7.86
CA PRO A 164 -16.40 -0.83 6.62
C PRO A 164 -17.62 -1.29 5.81
N ASP A 165 -17.45 -1.44 4.49
CA ASP A 165 -18.42 -2.11 3.62
C ASP A 165 -18.44 -3.62 3.82
N GLU A 166 -17.32 -4.19 4.24
CA GLU A 166 -17.13 -5.59 4.58
C GLU A 166 -16.14 -5.69 5.75
N SER A 167 -16.48 -6.43 6.80
CA SER A 167 -15.63 -6.56 7.98
C SER A 167 -14.79 -7.84 7.95
N PRO A 168 -13.46 -7.74 7.93
CA PRO A 168 -12.61 -8.92 8.05
C PRO A 168 -12.87 -9.74 9.31
N CYS A 169 -13.14 -9.08 10.45
CA CYS A 169 -13.42 -9.78 11.71
C CYS A 169 -14.65 -10.69 11.65
N ASP A 170 -15.66 -10.31 10.85
CA ASP A 170 -16.90 -11.09 10.73
C ASP A 170 -16.79 -12.19 9.67
N HIS A 171 -15.76 -12.15 8.80
CA HIS A 171 -15.62 -13.03 7.64
C HIS A 171 -14.33 -13.87 7.61
N MET A 172 -13.48 -13.82 8.64
CA MET A 172 -12.28 -14.64 8.68
C MET A 172 -12.57 -16.15 8.60
N ASP A 173 -13.68 -16.57 9.19
CA ASP A 173 -14.12 -17.99 9.12
C ASP A 173 -14.60 -18.41 7.70
N ALA A 174 -14.84 -17.42 6.83
CA ALA A 174 -15.23 -17.64 5.43
C ALA A 174 -14.02 -17.76 4.49
N PHE A 175 -12.80 -17.60 4.99
CA PHE A 175 -11.61 -17.81 4.20
C PHE A 175 -11.50 -19.28 3.79
N LYS A 176 -10.94 -19.50 2.61
CA LYS A 176 -10.68 -20.88 2.19
C LYS A 176 -9.70 -21.56 3.15
N PRO A 177 -9.90 -22.86 3.44
CA PRO A 177 -8.99 -23.58 4.33
C PRO A 177 -7.53 -23.43 3.91
N GLY A 178 -6.65 -23.08 4.86
CA GLY A 178 -5.22 -22.83 4.63
C GLY A 178 -4.89 -21.44 4.04
N SER A 179 -5.87 -20.61 3.71
CA SER A 179 -5.59 -19.21 3.38
C SER A 179 -5.47 -18.36 4.64
N SER A 180 -4.65 -17.33 4.57
CA SER A 180 -4.38 -16.45 5.70
C SER A 180 -3.99 -15.05 5.25
N MET A 181 -4.02 -14.10 6.18
CA MET A 181 -3.50 -12.77 5.97
C MET A 181 -2.66 -12.30 7.16
N ALA A 182 -1.61 -11.56 6.86
CA ALA A 182 -0.75 -10.90 7.84
C ALA A 182 -0.38 -9.49 7.37
N MET A 183 -0.03 -8.61 8.32
CA MET A 183 0.51 -7.28 8.03
C MET A 183 1.87 -7.14 8.71
N CYS A 184 2.88 -6.74 7.94
CA CYS A 184 4.23 -6.48 8.39
C CYS A 184 4.53 -4.98 8.32
N ALA A 185 5.07 -4.43 9.42
CA ALA A 185 5.44 -3.02 9.52
C ALA A 185 6.93 -2.83 9.25
N GLY A 186 7.29 -1.90 8.37
CA GLY A 186 8.69 -1.53 8.14
C GLY A 186 8.96 -1.11 6.70
N ASP A 187 10.18 -0.63 6.46
CA ASP A 187 10.67 -0.36 5.12
C ASP A 187 10.71 -1.64 4.29
N PHE A 188 10.26 -1.54 3.06
CA PHE A 188 10.12 -2.70 2.17
C PHE A 188 11.46 -3.37 1.89
N CYS A 189 12.49 -2.60 1.55
CA CYS A 189 13.79 -3.13 1.21
C CYS A 189 14.53 -3.69 2.44
N GLU A 190 14.40 -3.03 3.60
CA GLU A 190 15.00 -3.49 4.85
C GLU A 190 14.39 -4.81 5.32
N VAL A 191 13.07 -4.92 5.29
CA VAL A 191 12.36 -6.13 5.73
C VAL A 191 12.61 -7.28 4.75
N TYR A 192 12.24 -7.10 3.48
CA TYR A 192 12.23 -8.20 2.50
C TYR A 192 13.56 -8.45 1.79
N GLY A 193 14.56 -7.61 2.02
CA GLY A 193 15.96 -7.89 1.69
C GLY A 193 16.67 -8.81 2.70
N SER A 194 16.03 -9.18 3.82
CA SER A 194 16.61 -10.05 4.82
C SER A 194 16.64 -11.52 4.37
N PRO A 195 17.63 -12.33 4.82
CA PRO A 195 17.82 -13.71 4.34
C PRO A 195 16.64 -14.65 4.55
N GLU A 196 15.76 -14.37 5.51
CA GLU A 196 14.57 -15.18 5.79
C GLU A 196 13.51 -15.12 4.68
N TYR A 197 13.54 -14.06 3.86
CA TYR A 197 12.62 -13.87 2.75
C TYR A 197 13.18 -14.31 1.39
N GLU A 198 14.41 -14.85 1.34
CA GLU A 198 14.97 -15.35 0.08
C GLU A 198 14.08 -16.44 -0.53
N SER A 199 13.62 -16.22 -1.76
CA SER A 199 12.77 -17.17 -2.49
C SER A 199 11.52 -17.63 -1.69
N HIS A 200 10.88 -16.71 -0.97
CA HIS A 200 9.81 -16.99 -0.04
C HIS A 200 8.41 -16.94 -0.69
N PHE A 201 8.18 -15.99 -1.59
CA PHE A 201 6.86 -15.73 -2.17
C PHE A 201 6.71 -16.33 -3.56
N ASP A 202 5.49 -16.79 -3.87
CA ASP A 202 5.10 -17.28 -5.20
C ASP A 202 4.71 -16.11 -6.11
N ALA A 203 4.19 -15.01 -5.53
CA ALA A 203 3.90 -13.78 -6.26
C ALA A 203 4.13 -12.53 -5.39
N VAL A 204 4.43 -11.41 -6.08
CA VAL A 204 4.40 -10.06 -5.53
C VAL A 204 3.39 -9.24 -6.32
N ALA A 205 2.45 -8.61 -5.63
CA ALA A 205 1.37 -7.81 -6.22
C ALA A 205 1.49 -6.34 -5.80
N CYS A 206 1.96 -5.50 -6.70
CA CYS A 206 2.14 -4.06 -6.51
C CYS A 206 0.91 -3.29 -6.99
N CYS A 207 0.29 -2.51 -6.11
CA CYS A 207 -0.84 -1.65 -6.44
C CYS A 207 -0.53 -0.21 -6.05
N PHE A 208 -0.24 0.67 -7.02
CA PHE A 208 0.22 2.05 -6.78
C PHE A 208 1.42 2.09 -5.83
N PHE A 209 2.43 1.28 -6.11
CA PHE A 209 3.57 1.10 -5.21
C PHE A 209 4.92 1.41 -5.86
N LEU A 210 5.16 0.99 -7.10
CA LEU A 210 6.51 1.07 -7.69
C LEU A 210 7.04 2.50 -7.79
N ASP A 211 6.18 3.48 -8.03
CA ASP A 211 6.52 4.89 -8.14
C ASP A 211 6.70 5.61 -6.79
N THR A 212 6.52 4.90 -5.68
CA THR A 212 6.86 5.40 -4.34
C THR A 212 8.34 5.19 -4.00
N ALA A 213 9.06 4.43 -4.81
CA ALA A 213 10.48 4.16 -4.59
C ALA A 213 11.32 5.43 -4.79
N LYS A 214 12.27 5.68 -3.88
CA LYS A 214 13.34 6.65 -4.08
C LYS A 214 14.31 6.14 -5.16
N ASN A 215 14.64 4.85 -5.09
CA ASN A 215 15.40 4.12 -6.08
C ASN A 215 14.61 2.86 -6.52
N ILE A 216 14.07 2.90 -7.72
CA ILE A 216 13.27 1.78 -8.24
C ILE A 216 14.08 0.49 -8.41
N PHE A 217 15.38 0.59 -8.59
CA PHE A 217 16.24 -0.57 -8.74
C PHE A 217 16.30 -1.41 -7.46
N ASP A 218 16.37 -0.76 -6.29
CA ASP A 218 16.37 -1.44 -4.99
C ASP A 218 15.06 -2.20 -4.77
N TYR A 219 13.91 -1.60 -5.16
CA TYR A 219 12.61 -2.27 -5.09
C TYR A 219 12.58 -3.53 -5.95
N LEU A 220 13.04 -3.44 -7.21
CA LEU A 220 13.00 -4.57 -8.13
C LEU A 220 14.00 -5.67 -7.76
N GLU A 221 15.16 -5.33 -7.23
CA GLU A 221 16.12 -6.31 -6.71
C GLU A 221 15.57 -7.02 -5.48
N THR A 222 14.93 -6.30 -4.56
CA THR A 222 14.26 -6.88 -3.38
C THR A 222 13.11 -7.79 -3.80
N ILE A 223 12.26 -7.37 -4.76
CA ILE A 223 11.20 -8.20 -5.32
C ILE A 223 11.78 -9.48 -5.92
N ARG A 224 12.85 -9.37 -6.73
CA ARG A 224 13.50 -10.53 -7.31
C ARG A 224 14.06 -11.48 -6.24
N PHE A 225 14.66 -10.93 -5.18
CA PHE A 225 15.26 -11.68 -4.09
C PHE A 225 14.20 -12.50 -3.33
N CYS A 226 13.08 -11.88 -3.00
CA CYS A 226 12.03 -12.56 -2.22
C CYS A 226 11.11 -13.45 -3.06
N LEU A 227 11.12 -13.35 -4.40
CA LEU A 227 10.36 -14.24 -5.27
C LEU A 227 11.05 -15.60 -5.46
N LYS A 228 10.28 -16.66 -5.38
CA LYS A 228 10.69 -17.99 -5.80
C LYS A 228 11.08 -18.01 -7.29
N LYS A 229 11.92 -18.95 -7.68
CA LYS A 229 12.20 -19.17 -9.10
C LYS A 229 10.92 -19.53 -9.85
N GLY A 230 10.58 -18.76 -10.89
CA GLY A 230 9.32 -18.89 -11.61
C GLY A 230 8.14 -18.16 -10.96
N GLY A 231 8.37 -17.45 -9.85
CA GLY A 231 7.37 -16.60 -9.23
C GLY A 231 6.99 -15.40 -10.09
N THR A 232 5.84 -14.80 -9.80
CA THR A 232 5.23 -13.75 -10.62
C THR A 232 5.28 -12.39 -9.93
N LEU A 233 5.76 -11.37 -10.64
CA LEU A 233 5.53 -9.96 -10.29
C LEU A 233 4.33 -9.47 -11.13
N THR A 234 3.32 -8.95 -10.47
CA THR A 234 2.21 -8.23 -11.11
C THR A 234 2.08 -6.83 -10.52
N SER A 235 1.85 -5.83 -11.37
CA SER A 235 1.81 -4.44 -10.93
C SER A 235 0.75 -3.65 -11.68
N ILE A 236 0.05 -2.78 -10.97
CA ILE A 236 -0.84 -1.76 -11.55
C ILE A 236 -0.58 -0.42 -10.88
N GLY A 237 -0.36 0.60 -11.67
CA GLY A 237 -0.12 1.96 -11.17
C GLY A 237 0.45 2.89 -12.24
N PRO A 238 0.46 4.20 -11.96
CA PRO A 238 1.20 5.18 -12.75
C PRO A 238 2.70 5.10 -12.44
N LEU A 239 3.49 5.93 -13.10
CA LEU A 239 4.89 6.22 -12.79
C LEU A 239 5.03 7.71 -12.49
N LEU A 240 4.57 8.13 -11.30
CA LEU A 240 4.57 9.53 -10.89
C LEU A 240 5.84 9.96 -10.15
N TRP A 241 6.61 8.99 -9.66
CA TRP A 241 7.88 9.20 -8.96
C TRP A 241 7.77 10.25 -7.84
N HIS A 242 7.31 9.83 -6.68
CA HIS A 242 6.95 10.70 -5.54
C HIS A 242 8.09 11.61 -5.03
N TRP A 243 9.34 11.35 -5.41
CA TRP A 243 10.52 12.09 -4.96
C TRP A 243 10.96 13.21 -5.90
N VAL A 244 10.34 13.35 -7.08
CA VAL A 244 10.66 14.39 -8.09
C VAL A 244 10.58 15.80 -7.53
N GLU A 245 9.50 16.11 -6.78
CA GLU A 245 9.27 17.45 -6.25
C GLU A 245 10.34 17.89 -5.23
N HIS A 246 10.98 16.93 -4.54
CA HIS A 246 12.06 17.24 -3.61
C HIS A 246 13.36 17.61 -4.34
N SER A 247 13.63 17.01 -5.50
CA SER A 247 14.79 17.33 -6.33
C SER A 247 14.67 18.69 -6.99
N ASP A 248 13.49 19.09 -7.46
CA ASP A 248 13.26 20.38 -8.11
C ASP A 248 13.37 21.56 -7.13
N ASN A 249 12.93 21.41 -5.88
CA ASN A 249 13.08 22.43 -4.84
C ASN A 249 14.57 22.65 -4.48
N ASN A 250 15.41 21.62 -4.52
CA ASN A 250 16.86 21.76 -4.32
C ASN A 250 17.55 22.36 -5.55
N PHE A 251 17.09 22.08 -6.76
CA PHE A 251 17.63 22.67 -7.99
C PHE A 251 17.35 24.18 -8.08
N GLY A 252 16.16 24.63 -7.72
CA GLY A 252 15.81 26.06 -7.65
C GLY A 252 16.64 26.84 -6.64
N ARG A 253 16.99 26.23 -5.48
CA ARG A 253 17.91 26.82 -4.49
C ARG A 253 19.35 26.96 -5.00
N ARG A 254 19.83 26.03 -5.83
CA ARG A 254 21.16 26.08 -6.46
C ARG A 254 21.29 27.17 -7.53
N LEU A 255 20.19 27.57 -8.17
CA LEU A 255 20.22 28.60 -9.24
C LEU A 255 20.14 30.05 -8.71
N GLY A 256 20.12 30.27 -7.39
CA GLY A 256 20.36 31.60 -6.80
C GLY A 256 19.30 32.65 -7.10
N THR A 257 18.03 32.28 -7.27
CA THR A 257 16.94 33.23 -7.58
C THR A 257 16.17 33.71 -6.35
N SER A 258 16.76 33.71 -5.15
CA SER A 258 16.19 34.43 -3.99
C SER A 258 17.26 35.25 -3.30
N GLU A 259 17.11 36.54 -3.35
CA GLU A 259 17.87 37.54 -2.57
C GLU A 259 17.60 37.34 -1.07
N ASN A 260 18.69 37.42 -0.27
CA ASN A 260 18.75 37.43 1.19
C ASN A 260 18.64 36.13 1.96
N TYR A 261 19.77 35.41 2.07
CA TYR A 261 20.04 34.54 3.21
C TYR A 261 21.42 34.86 3.84
N ASP A 262 21.41 35.01 5.17
CA ASP A 262 22.57 35.27 6.02
C ASP A 262 23.51 34.09 6.01
N VAL A 263 24.79 34.31 5.72
CA VAL A 263 25.80 33.28 5.38
C VAL A 263 26.37 32.57 6.62
N ASN A 264 25.77 32.72 7.81
CA ASN A 264 26.38 32.30 9.09
C ASN A 264 25.73 31.06 9.74
N ASP A 265 24.83 30.36 9.08
CA ASP A 265 24.19 29.14 9.63
C ASP A 265 24.46 27.91 8.74
N VAL A 266 25.74 27.65 8.51
CA VAL A 266 26.16 26.41 7.85
C VAL A 266 26.54 25.42 8.94
N ASN A 267 25.58 24.64 9.39
CA ASN A 267 25.89 23.33 9.98
C ASN A 267 26.16 22.38 8.80
N ASP A 268 27.44 22.11 8.57
CA ASP A 268 27.94 21.05 7.68
C ASP A 268 27.62 19.65 8.24
N ASP A 269 26.35 19.33 8.45
CA ASP A 269 25.92 17.94 8.49
C ASP A 269 25.73 17.52 7.03
N GLU A 270 26.51 16.53 6.60
CA GLU A 270 26.52 15.91 5.27
C GLU A 270 25.07 15.58 4.87
N GLN A 271 24.40 16.51 4.17
CA GLN A 271 23.14 16.20 3.49
C GLN A 271 23.51 15.29 2.32
N GLU A 272 23.41 13.97 2.51
CA GLU A 272 23.34 13.04 1.39
C GLU A 272 22.35 13.62 0.38
N GLU A 273 22.84 13.91 -0.82
CA GLU A 273 21.99 14.41 -1.91
C GLU A 273 20.87 13.38 -2.12
N ASP A 274 19.64 13.80 -1.83
CA ASP A 274 18.44 12.99 -1.99
C ASP A 274 18.13 12.82 -3.49
N LEU A 275 18.98 12.04 -4.17
CA LEU A 275 18.81 11.71 -5.58
C LEU A 275 17.75 10.62 -5.72
N SER A 276 16.67 10.90 -6.45
CA SER A 276 15.71 9.90 -6.89
C SER A 276 16.05 9.38 -8.29
N VAL A 277 15.64 8.16 -8.58
CA VAL A 277 15.81 7.54 -9.88
C VAL A 277 14.46 7.36 -10.54
N GLU A 278 14.24 8.13 -11.59
CA GLU A 278 13.02 8.18 -12.37
C GLU A 278 13.24 7.57 -13.74
N VAL A 279 12.44 6.61 -14.09
CA VAL A 279 12.59 5.88 -15.36
C VAL A 279 11.28 5.83 -16.14
N SER A 280 11.37 5.71 -17.45
CA SER A 280 10.21 5.43 -18.27
C SER A 280 9.70 4.00 -18.07
N LEU A 281 8.47 3.70 -18.48
CA LEU A 281 7.95 2.33 -18.46
C LEU A 281 8.81 1.39 -19.33
N GLU A 282 9.36 1.90 -20.43
CA GLU A 282 10.23 1.13 -21.33
C GLU A 282 11.53 0.73 -20.61
N ASP A 283 12.17 1.66 -19.90
CA ASP A 283 13.39 1.42 -19.13
C ASP A 283 13.13 0.51 -17.94
N LEU A 284 11.99 0.69 -17.24
CA LEU A 284 11.57 -0.19 -16.14
C LEU A 284 11.45 -1.65 -16.61
N VAL A 285 10.79 -1.88 -17.76
CA VAL A 285 10.66 -3.22 -18.36
C VAL A 285 12.01 -3.76 -18.81
N ALA A 286 12.88 -2.91 -19.38
CA ALA A 286 14.23 -3.32 -19.77
C ALA A 286 15.05 -3.75 -18.56
N PHE A 287 14.97 -3.03 -17.45
CA PHE A 287 15.65 -3.39 -16.21
C PHE A 287 15.10 -4.68 -15.59
N CYS A 288 13.77 -4.86 -15.54
CA CYS A 288 13.17 -6.12 -15.11
C CYS A 288 13.72 -7.31 -15.94
N ARG A 289 13.85 -7.16 -17.27
CA ARG A 289 14.45 -8.20 -18.11
C ARG A 289 15.92 -8.46 -17.77
N ALA A 290 16.70 -7.42 -17.48
CA ALA A 290 18.09 -7.56 -17.06
C ALA A 290 18.22 -8.32 -15.72
N LEU A 291 17.25 -8.17 -14.81
CA LEU A 291 17.14 -8.93 -13.57
C LEU A 291 16.65 -10.39 -13.78
N GLY A 292 16.30 -10.78 -15.00
CA GLY A 292 15.87 -12.14 -15.33
C GLY A 292 14.35 -12.36 -15.37
N PHE A 293 13.55 -11.30 -15.25
CA PHE A 293 12.11 -11.39 -15.47
C PHE A 293 11.77 -11.52 -16.95
N ARG A 294 10.71 -12.26 -17.24
CA ARG A 294 10.09 -12.30 -18.56
C ARG A 294 8.77 -11.55 -18.53
N LEU A 295 8.56 -10.65 -19.46
CA LEU A 295 7.26 -9.99 -19.62
C LEU A 295 6.29 -10.96 -20.28
N ASP A 296 5.33 -11.46 -19.56
CA ASP A 296 4.33 -12.41 -20.04
C ASP A 296 3.07 -11.71 -20.55
N GLN A 297 2.64 -10.65 -19.86
CA GLN A 297 1.44 -9.90 -20.22
C GLN A 297 1.63 -8.41 -19.98
N LYS A 298 1.06 -7.60 -20.83
CA LYS A 298 0.92 -6.15 -20.67
C LYS A 298 -0.45 -5.75 -21.19
N SER A 299 -1.24 -5.07 -20.35
CA SER A 299 -2.52 -4.53 -20.80
C SER A 299 -2.34 -3.23 -21.58
N HIS A 300 -3.41 -2.80 -22.26
CA HIS A 300 -3.58 -1.39 -22.60
C HIS A 300 -3.67 -0.58 -21.30
N PRO A 301 -3.31 0.71 -21.30
CA PRO A 301 -3.48 1.56 -20.13
C PRO A 301 -4.90 1.47 -19.58
N LEU A 302 -5.01 1.24 -18.29
CA LEU A 302 -6.27 1.20 -17.56
C LEU A 302 -6.50 2.55 -16.89
N SER A 303 -7.65 3.15 -17.12
CA SER A 303 -8.02 4.41 -16.46
C SER A 303 -8.49 4.13 -15.04
N CYS A 304 -7.61 4.38 -14.07
CA CYS A 304 -7.83 4.09 -12.65
C CYS A 304 -8.04 5.39 -11.87
N PRO A 305 -9.20 5.61 -11.24
CA PRO A 305 -9.35 6.62 -10.20
C PRO A 305 -8.43 6.30 -9.01
N TYR A 306 -8.01 7.32 -8.27
CA TYR A 306 -7.18 7.13 -7.08
C TYR A 306 -7.55 8.10 -5.95
N ALA A 307 -8.05 7.54 -4.84
CA ALA A 307 -8.46 8.26 -3.63
C ALA A 307 -9.29 9.52 -3.93
N THR A 308 -10.12 9.43 -4.99
CA THR A 308 -10.85 10.56 -5.54
C THR A 308 -12.25 10.69 -4.94
N ASP A 309 -12.70 11.92 -4.75
CA ASP A 309 -14.10 12.17 -4.42
C ASP A 309 -14.97 12.08 -5.68
N ARG A 310 -15.84 11.06 -5.75
CA ARG A 310 -16.72 10.83 -6.91
C ARG A 310 -17.73 11.95 -7.15
N LEU A 311 -18.03 12.78 -6.14
CA LEU A 311 -18.94 13.94 -6.26
C LEU A 311 -18.19 15.25 -6.49
N SER A 312 -16.88 15.22 -6.57
CA SER A 312 -16.08 16.38 -6.96
C SER A 312 -16.16 16.63 -8.46
N MET A 313 -16.14 17.91 -8.86
CA MET A 313 -15.98 18.32 -10.25
C MET A 313 -14.57 17.99 -10.81
N HIS A 314 -13.61 17.77 -9.95
CA HIS A 314 -12.27 17.34 -10.30
C HIS A 314 -12.02 15.94 -9.73
N ARG A 315 -11.63 15.00 -10.58
CA ARG A 315 -11.31 13.63 -10.18
C ARG A 315 -9.87 13.32 -10.55
N THR A 316 -9.14 12.75 -9.62
CA THR A 316 -7.81 12.19 -9.89
C THR A 316 -7.98 10.85 -10.58
N VAL A 317 -7.49 10.74 -11.81
CA VAL A 317 -7.55 9.51 -12.62
C VAL A 317 -6.21 9.35 -13.33
N TYR A 318 -5.66 8.16 -13.28
CA TYR A 318 -4.39 7.81 -13.91
C TYR A 318 -4.60 6.76 -14.99
N ASP A 319 -3.86 6.86 -16.08
CA ASP A 319 -3.72 5.78 -17.06
C ASP A 319 -2.61 4.84 -16.57
N CYS A 320 -3.03 3.78 -15.88
CA CYS A 320 -2.12 2.84 -15.24
C CYS A 320 -1.67 1.75 -16.20
N ALA A 321 -0.39 1.37 -16.14
CA ALA A 321 0.11 0.14 -16.75
C ALA A 321 -0.21 -1.07 -15.85
N PHE A 322 -0.55 -2.20 -16.50
CA PHE A 322 -0.75 -3.49 -15.84
C PHE A 322 0.02 -4.57 -16.58
#